data_11119f6f192668fb69c5d396648370c6
#
_entry.id   11119f6f192668fb69c5d396648370c6
#
_cell.length_a   1.000
_cell.length_b   1.000
_cell.length_c   1.000
_cell.angle_alpha   90.00
_cell.angle_beta   90.00
_cell.angle_gamma   90.00
#
_symmetry.space_group_name_H-M   'P 1'
#
loop_
_entity.id
_entity.type
_entity.pdbx_description
1 polymer ?
#
loop_
_entity_poly.entity_id
_entity_poly.type
_entity_poly.pdbx_seq_one_letter_code
_entity_poly.pdbx_strand_id
1 'polypeptide(L)'
;MKTIWITGGSSGIGLATAKEFLFNEWQVIISSSNKEKLENAKKKLSQTQNINLLHIIPCDISNEKNVKDTINHIETHIGKIDLALLNASAYSPNKNQIFDISNYELLIDVNIKGTLYCINTLKDYMNGRNNTIAIISSPLGYRGWPTAGAYGISKAAQLSLSESLYFDFKKLNINIRVICPGFIDTEATRKNSFKMPFLKSAEYAGKKIFDRLTKGKEFEIIFPYLIVYFFKFTRILPYRIYFFIWKQLGNF
;
A
#
# COMPACT_ATOMS: atom_id res chain seq x y z
N MET A 1 -6.66 -7.95 22.46
CA MET A 1 -6.27 -6.70 21.76
C MET A 1 -6.00 -7.08 20.32
N LYS A 2 -6.45 -6.29 19.34
CA LYS A 2 -6.21 -6.54 17.92
C LYS A 2 -4.87 -5.98 17.49
N THR A 3 -4.20 -6.65 16.57
CA THR A 3 -2.86 -6.32 16.12
C THR A 3 -2.83 -6.03 14.62
N ILE A 4 -2.21 -4.89 14.23
CA ILE A 4 -1.95 -4.57 12.83
C ILE A 4 -0.45 -4.48 12.55
N TRP A 5 -0.01 -5.09 11.44
CA TRP A 5 1.31 -4.88 10.86
C TRP A 5 1.22 -4.03 9.61
N ILE A 6 2.01 -2.94 9.56
CA ILE A 6 2.03 -1.97 8.45
C ILE A 6 3.43 -1.92 7.84
N THR A 7 3.59 -2.41 6.62
CA THR A 7 4.83 -2.23 5.86
C THR A 7 4.90 -0.80 5.30
N GLY A 8 6.09 -0.20 5.26
CA GLY A 8 6.24 1.20 4.84
C GLY A 8 5.55 2.19 5.79
N GLY A 9 5.45 1.85 7.09
CA GLY A 9 4.78 2.64 8.11
C GLY A 9 5.55 3.88 8.58
N SER A 10 6.75 4.15 8.04
CA SER A 10 7.60 5.26 8.49
C SER A 10 7.23 6.63 7.93
N SER A 11 6.34 6.71 6.93
CA SER A 11 5.92 7.98 6.30
C SER A 11 4.56 7.87 5.60
N GLY A 12 4.05 9.01 5.15
CA GLY A 12 2.89 9.11 4.26
C GLY A 12 1.66 8.36 4.78
N ILE A 13 1.02 7.60 3.90
CA ILE A 13 -0.22 6.87 4.18
C ILE A 13 -0.02 5.86 5.31
N GLY A 14 1.09 5.12 5.31
CA GLY A 14 1.38 4.11 6.33
C GLY A 14 1.49 4.71 7.73
N LEU A 15 2.21 5.82 7.87
CA LEU A 15 2.35 6.54 9.15
C LEU A 15 1.02 7.11 9.64
N ALA A 16 0.25 7.73 8.75
CA ALA A 16 -1.06 8.28 9.09
C ALA A 16 -2.04 7.16 9.50
N THR A 17 -1.98 6.01 8.81
CA THR A 17 -2.80 4.84 9.18
C THR A 17 -2.37 4.29 10.54
N ALA A 18 -1.06 4.20 10.82
CA ALA A 18 -0.56 3.78 12.13
C ALA A 18 -1.11 4.65 13.26
N LYS A 19 -1.14 5.98 13.07
CA LYS A 19 -1.71 6.93 14.03
C LYS A 19 -3.18 6.64 14.33
N GLU A 20 -3.99 6.39 13.31
CA GLU A 20 -5.43 6.09 13.49
C GLU A 20 -5.64 4.77 14.23
N PHE A 21 -4.85 3.74 13.94
CA PHE A 21 -4.96 2.47 14.64
C PHE A 21 -4.51 2.57 16.11
N LEU A 22 -3.44 3.32 16.41
CA LEU A 22 -3.02 3.62 17.79
C LEU A 22 -4.11 4.36 18.56
N PHE A 23 -4.70 5.39 17.95
CA PHE A 23 -5.78 6.16 18.58
C PHE A 23 -6.97 5.28 18.96
N ASN A 24 -7.22 4.21 18.19
CA ASN A 24 -8.30 3.24 18.42
C ASN A 24 -7.81 1.96 19.14
N GLU A 25 -6.77 2.05 19.95
CA GLU A 25 -6.30 1.01 20.89
C GLU A 25 -5.88 -0.32 20.24
N TRP A 26 -5.40 -0.27 18.99
CA TRP A 26 -4.78 -1.43 18.37
C TRP A 26 -3.30 -1.49 18.73
N GLN A 27 -2.79 -2.70 18.87
CA GLN A 27 -1.35 -2.94 18.84
C GLN A 27 -0.85 -2.72 17.40
N VAL A 28 0.08 -1.79 17.22
CA VAL A 28 0.53 -1.34 15.90
C VAL A 28 2.00 -1.66 15.72
N ILE A 29 2.32 -2.43 14.70
CA ILE A 29 3.69 -2.68 14.28
C ILE A 29 3.92 -1.96 12.95
N ILE A 30 4.92 -1.07 12.90
CA ILE A 30 5.35 -0.43 11.67
C ILE A 30 6.73 -0.94 11.25
N SER A 31 6.87 -1.19 9.95
CA SER A 31 8.13 -1.62 9.36
C SER A 31 8.56 -0.74 8.18
N SER A 32 9.87 -0.59 8.01
CA SER A 32 10.52 0.06 6.87
C SER A 32 11.95 -0.47 6.76
N SER A 33 12.55 -0.45 5.58
CA SER A 33 13.97 -0.78 5.37
C SER A 33 14.92 0.27 5.98
N ASN A 34 14.46 1.50 6.17
CA ASN A 34 15.24 2.60 6.73
C ASN A 34 14.96 2.76 8.23
N LYS A 35 15.96 2.40 9.06
CA LYS A 35 15.88 2.49 10.54
C LYS A 35 15.72 3.92 11.04
N GLU A 36 16.41 4.89 10.45
CA GLU A 36 16.33 6.29 10.84
C GLU A 36 14.92 6.85 10.59
N LYS A 37 14.31 6.53 9.43
CA LYS A 37 12.92 6.91 9.16
C LYS A 37 11.94 6.26 10.15
N LEU A 38 12.19 5.05 10.63
CA LEU A 38 11.36 4.41 11.68
C LEU A 38 11.47 5.12 13.01
N GLU A 39 12.68 5.49 13.44
CA GLU A 39 12.88 6.24 14.69
C GLU A 39 12.22 7.63 14.61
N ASN A 40 12.34 8.30 13.46
CA ASN A 40 11.67 9.58 13.23
C ASN A 40 10.14 9.43 13.23
N ALA A 41 9.61 8.32 12.70
CA ALA A 41 8.17 8.01 12.75
C ALA A 41 7.70 7.79 14.19
N LYS A 42 8.46 7.06 15.02
CA LYS A 42 8.19 6.86 16.43
C LYS A 42 8.15 8.20 17.19
N LYS A 43 9.11 9.10 16.92
CA LYS A 43 9.11 10.46 17.50
C LYS A 43 7.86 11.25 17.08
N LYS A 44 7.45 11.20 15.82
CA LYS A 44 6.21 11.86 15.34
C LYS A 44 4.95 11.32 15.99
N LEU A 45 4.92 10.04 16.32
CA LEU A 45 3.79 9.38 16.97
C LEU A 45 3.85 9.50 18.51
N SER A 46 4.92 10.03 19.11
CA SER A 46 5.12 10.07 20.57
C SER A 46 4.03 10.82 21.32
N GLN A 47 3.37 11.77 20.69
CA GLN A 47 2.24 12.52 21.27
C GLN A 47 0.87 11.87 20.97
N THR A 48 0.84 10.74 20.28
CA THR A 48 -0.41 10.01 20.00
C THR A 48 -0.81 9.22 21.25
N GLN A 49 -2.11 9.16 21.52
CA GLN A 49 -2.64 8.26 22.54
C GLN A 49 -2.20 6.82 22.26
N ASN A 50 -2.00 6.05 23.33
CA ASN A 50 -1.65 4.62 23.25
C ASN A 50 -0.28 4.34 22.57
N ILE A 51 0.67 5.27 22.66
CA ILE A 51 2.02 5.09 22.07
C ILE A 51 2.75 3.84 22.60
N ASN A 52 2.41 3.39 23.80
CA ASN A 52 2.91 2.15 24.39
C ASN A 52 2.52 0.90 23.58
N LEU A 53 1.53 0.99 22.70
CA LEU A 53 1.11 -0.08 21.79
C LEU A 53 1.85 -0.04 20.44
N LEU A 54 2.79 0.89 20.24
CA LEU A 54 3.59 1.00 19.02
C LEU A 54 4.88 0.19 19.12
N HIS A 55 5.07 -0.68 18.14
CA HIS A 55 6.32 -1.39 17.90
C HIS A 55 6.91 -0.96 16.56
N ILE A 56 8.23 -0.77 16.49
CA ILE A 56 8.95 -0.47 15.26
C ILE A 56 9.92 -1.61 14.97
N ILE A 57 9.85 -2.18 13.77
CA ILE A 57 10.71 -3.30 13.37
C ILE A 57 11.29 -3.00 11.97
N PRO A 58 12.62 -2.86 11.85
CA PRO A 58 13.24 -2.74 10.55
C PRO A 58 12.97 -3.97 9.69
N CYS A 59 12.45 -3.76 8.47
CA CYS A 59 12.19 -4.83 7.52
C CYS A 59 12.31 -4.30 6.09
N ASP A 60 13.20 -4.89 5.32
CA ASP A 60 13.24 -4.74 3.88
C ASP A 60 12.38 -5.83 3.26
N ILE A 61 11.23 -5.43 2.71
CA ILE A 61 10.28 -6.39 2.12
C ILE A 61 10.79 -7.02 0.82
N SER A 62 11.78 -6.43 0.15
CA SER A 62 12.42 -7.05 -1.03
C SER A 62 13.32 -8.25 -0.66
N ASN A 63 13.61 -8.45 0.62
CA ASN A 63 14.36 -9.58 1.14
C ASN A 63 13.41 -10.57 1.85
N GLU A 64 13.21 -11.74 1.24
CA GLU A 64 12.31 -12.78 1.75
C GLU A 64 12.62 -13.19 3.19
N LYS A 65 13.94 -13.35 3.52
CA LYS A 65 14.36 -13.72 4.87
C LYS A 65 13.99 -12.64 5.89
N ASN A 66 14.18 -11.35 5.59
CA ASN A 66 13.77 -10.26 6.47
C ASN A 66 12.26 -10.29 6.74
N VAL A 67 11.45 -10.58 5.72
CA VAL A 67 10.00 -10.71 5.87
C VAL A 67 9.64 -11.86 6.80
N LYS A 68 10.21 -13.05 6.57
CA LYS A 68 9.98 -14.24 7.42
C LYS A 68 10.37 -13.99 8.87
N ASP A 69 11.56 -13.46 9.10
CA ASP A 69 12.09 -13.18 10.44
C ASP A 69 11.19 -12.14 11.15
N THR A 70 10.75 -11.09 10.44
CA THR A 70 9.88 -10.06 10.99
C THR A 70 8.51 -10.60 11.40
N ILE A 71 7.84 -11.33 10.51
CA ILE A 71 6.51 -11.89 10.80
C ILE A 71 6.60 -12.90 11.94
N ASN A 72 7.62 -13.78 11.92
CA ASN A 72 7.85 -14.73 13.00
C ASN A 72 8.04 -14.00 14.35
N HIS A 73 8.87 -12.96 14.39
CA HIS A 73 9.08 -12.16 15.60
C HIS A 73 7.79 -11.54 16.11
N ILE A 74 6.97 -10.95 15.23
CA ILE A 74 5.68 -10.37 15.60
C ILE A 74 4.78 -11.44 16.22
N GLU A 75 4.57 -12.55 15.52
CA GLU A 75 3.65 -13.61 15.91
C GLU A 75 4.06 -14.33 17.22
N THR A 76 5.36 -14.38 17.53
CA THR A 76 5.88 -15.07 18.72
C THR A 76 6.08 -14.17 19.94
N HIS A 77 6.40 -12.88 19.76
CA HIS A 77 6.82 -12.00 20.88
C HIS A 77 5.90 -10.80 21.09
N ILE A 78 5.12 -10.38 20.07
CA ILE A 78 4.28 -9.18 20.18
C ILE A 78 2.81 -9.55 20.23
N GLY A 79 2.32 -10.25 19.22
CA GLY A 79 0.93 -10.65 19.14
C GLY A 79 0.53 -11.22 17.79
N LYS A 80 -0.62 -11.89 17.76
CA LYS A 80 -1.16 -12.46 16.52
C LYS A 80 -1.59 -11.34 15.57
N ILE A 81 -1.11 -11.37 14.32
CA ILE A 81 -1.48 -10.38 13.31
C ILE A 81 -2.93 -10.62 12.88
N ASP A 82 -3.85 -9.71 13.23
CA ASP A 82 -5.23 -9.72 12.76
C ASP A 82 -5.39 -9.04 11.41
N LEU A 83 -4.55 -8.03 11.15
CA LEU A 83 -4.56 -7.25 9.92
C LEU A 83 -3.14 -6.94 9.47
N ALA A 84 -2.82 -7.25 8.21
CA ALA A 84 -1.59 -6.81 7.58
C ALA A 84 -1.90 -5.77 6.50
N LEU A 85 -1.31 -4.58 6.61
CA LEU A 85 -1.39 -3.53 5.60
C LEU A 85 -0.08 -3.49 4.79
N LEU A 86 -0.11 -4.07 3.59
CA LEU A 86 1.03 -4.08 2.67
C LEU A 86 1.05 -2.76 1.91
N ASN A 87 1.70 -1.76 2.52
CA ASN A 87 1.76 -0.39 2.05
C ASN A 87 3.16 0.01 1.52
N ALA A 88 4.22 -0.71 1.90
CA ALA A 88 5.56 -0.40 1.43
C ALA A 88 5.61 -0.42 -0.11
N SER A 89 6.19 0.63 -0.69
CA SER A 89 6.28 0.80 -2.13
C SER A 89 7.45 1.70 -2.49
N ALA A 90 8.26 1.29 -3.45
CA ALA A 90 9.15 2.18 -4.16
C ALA A 90 8.33 3.03 -5.14
N TYR A 91 8.71 4.30 -5.28
CA TYR A 91 8.14 5.23 -6.24
C TYR A 91 9.24 6.10 -6.83
N SER A 92 9.46 5.99 -8.12
CA SER A 92 10.42 6.79 -8.86
C SER A 92 9.77 7.23 -10.17
N PRO A 93 9.33 8.49 -10.30
CA PRO A 93 8.79 8.99 -11.56
C PRO A 93 9.92 9.12 -12.59
N ASN A 94 9.71 8.59 -13.80
CA ASN A 94 10.61 8.77 -14.93
C ASN A 94 10.56 10.23 -15.40
N LYS A 95 11.57 11.02 -15.00
CA LYS A 95 11.59 12.44 -15.36
C LYS A 95 12.23 12.73 -16.71
N ASN A 96 13.22 11.94 -17.15
CA ASN A 96 14.05 12.26 -18.30
C ASN A 96 14.45 11.07 -19.20
N GLN A 97 13.92 9.88 -18.93
CA GLN A 97 14.26 8.68 -19.70
C GLN A 97 12.99 8.02 -20.23
N ILE A 98 13.00 7.64 -21.51
CA ILE A 98 11.87 6.93 -22.13
C ILE A 98 11.69 5.57 -21.47
N PHE A 99 12.78 4.87 -21.15
CA PHE A 99 12.79 3.57 -20.50
C PHE A 99 14.09 3.41 -19.70
N ASP A 100 13.96 3.02 -18.42
CA ASP A 100 15.09 2.77 -17.52
C ASP A 100 14.85 1.43 -16.81
N ILE A 101 15.55 0.39 -17.26
CA ILE A 101 15.39 -0.97 -16.75
C ILE A 101 15.64 -1.07 -15.24
N SER A 102 16.62 -0.32 -14.72
CA SER A 102 16.96 -0.38 -13.27
C SER A 102 15.82 0.13 -12.40
N ASN A 103 15.06 1.14 -12.90
CA ASN A 103 13.87 1.62 -12.22
C ASN A 103 12.73 0.56 -12.23
N TYR A 104 12.57 -0.16 -13.34
CA TYR A 104 11.60 -1.27 -13.40
C TYR A 104 11.97 -2.39 -12.44
N GLU A 105 13.23 -2.81 -12.42
CA GLU A 105 13.75 -3.85 -11.52
C GLU A 105 13.52 -3.48 -10.06
N LEU A 106 13.88 -2.26 -9.65
CA LEU A 106 13.64 -1.76 -8.30
C LEU A 106 12.16 -1.85 -7.90
N LEU A 107 11.26 -1.41 -8.79
CA LEU A 107 9.84 -1.43 -8.48
C LEU A 107 9.25 -2.84 -8.51
N ILE A 108 9.77 -3.73 -9.33
CA ILE A 108 9.41 -5.16 -9.32
C ILE A 108 9.86 -5.80 -8.02
N ASP A 109 11.10 -5.58 -7.60
CA ASP A 109 11.64 -6.19 -6.38
C ASP A 109 10.88 -5.74 -5.13
N VAL A 110 10.66 -4.44 -4.98
CA VAL A 110 9.98 -3.92 -3.80
C VAL A 110 8.47 -4.13 -3.88
N ASN A 111 7.81 -3.66 -4.96
CA ASN A 111 6.35 -3.57 -4.99
C ASN A 111 5.68 -4.91 -5.33
N ILE A 112 6.33 -5.76 -6.15
CA ILE A 112 5.78 -7.05 -6.56
C ILE A 112 6.36 -8.16 -5.69
N LYS A 113 7.66 -8.45 -5.77
CA LYS A 113 8.27 -9.55 -5.01
C LYS A 113 8.09 -9.36 -3.51
N GLY A 114 8.29 -8.12 -2.99
CA GLY A 114 8.08 -7.82 -1.58
C GLY A 114 6.65 -8.08 -1.12
N THR A 115 5.65 -7.72 -1.94
CA THR A 115 4.24 -8.06 -1.66
C THR A 115 4.02 -9.58 -1.65
N LEU A 116 4.61 -10.32 -2.60
CA LEU A 116 4.51 -11.78 -2.67
C LEU A 116 5.14 -12.45 -1.44
N TYR A 117 6.33 -12.03 -1.00
CA TYR A 117 6.99 -12.57 0.20
C TYR A 117 6.15 -12.34 1.45
N CYS A 118 5.57 -11.14 1.61
CA CYS A 118 4.66 -10.86 2.71
C CYS A 118 3.44 -11.78 2.70
N ILE A 119 2.76 -11.91 1.55
CA ILE A 119 1.55 -12.74 1.42
C ILE A 119 1.88 -14.21 1.67
N ASN A 120 2.97 -14.72 1.09
CA ASN A 120 3.37 -16.11 1.25
C ASN A 120 3.62 -16.47 2.72
N THR A 121 4.31 -15.61 3.45
CA THR A 121 4.57 -15.86 4.88
C THR A 121 3.32 -15.67 5.73
N LEU A 122 2.56 -14.58 5.51
CA LEU A 122 1.32 -14.30 6.27
C LEU A 122 0.28 -15.40 6.11
N LYS A 123 0.17 -16.00 4.93
CA LYS A 123 -0.76 -17.09 4.63
C LYS A 123 -0.67 -18.21 5.67
N ASP A 124 0.54 -18.61 6.02
CA ASP A 124 0.76 -19.73 6.94
C ASP A 124 0.38 -19.37 8.39
N TYR A 125 0.70 -18.15 8.83
CA TYR A 125 0.36 -17.67 10.16
C TYR A 125 -1.13 -17.30 10.33
N MET A 126 -1.77 -16.81 9.29
CA MET A 126 -3.16 -16.32 9.34
C MET A 126 -4.22 -17.40 9.04
N ASN A 127 -3.82 -18.55 8.53
CA ASN A 127 -4.75 -19.63 8.14
C ASN A 127 -5.73 -19.98 9.25
N GLY A 128 -7.01 -20.01 8.93
CA GLY A 128 -8.11 -20.34 9.83
C GLY A 128 -8.55 -19.23 10.80
N ARG A 129 -7.92 -18.04 10.83
CA ARG A 129 -8.13 -17.02 11.88
C ARG A 129 -9.13 -15.91 11.56
N ASN A 130 -9.72 -15.88 10.37
CA ASN A 130 -10.57 -14.79 9.91
C ASN A 130 -9.86 -13.41 9.89
N ASN A 131 -8.65 -13.38 9.42
CA ASN A 131 -7.79 -12.21 9.37
C ASN A 131 -7.87 -11.50 8.03
N THR A 132 -7.22 -10.32 7.91
CA THR A 132 -7.23 -9.52 6.68
C THR A 132 -5.82 -9.20 6.20
N ILE A 133 -5.57 -9.38 4.92
CA ILE A 133 -4.41 -8.83 4.21
C ILE A 133 -4.92 -7.74 3.26
N ALA A 134 -4.53 -6.50 3.50
CA ALA A 134 -4.89 -5.35 2.69
C ALA A 134 -3.67 -4.85 1.90
N ILE A 135 -3.80 -4.68 0.59
CA ILE A 135 -2.70 -4.30 -0.31
C ILE A 135 -2.96 -2.88 -0.83
N ILE A 136 -2.00 -1.97 -0.65
CA ILE A 136 -2.08 -0.63 -1.22
C ILE A 136 -1.63 -0.66 -2.68
N SER A 137 -2.60 -0.61 -3.58
CA SER A 137 -2.38 -0.41 -5.00
C SER A 137 -2.54 1.09 -5.38
N SER A 138 -3.07 1.38 -6.55
CA SER A 138 -3.29 2.74 -7.07
C SER A 138 -4.29 2.70 -8.22
N PRO A 139 -4.99 3.79 -8.53
CA PRO A 139 -5.75 3.91 -9.78
C PRO A 139 -4.93 3.72 -11.04
N LEU A 140 -3.61 3.94 -10.98
CA LEU A 140 -2.68 3.64 -12.06
C LEU A 140 -2.54 2.14 -12.37
N GLY A 141 -3.04 1.27 -11.49
CA GLY A 141 -3.15 -0.17 -11.74
C GLY A 141 -4.31 -0.54 -12.67
N TYR A 142 -5.31 0.32 -12.87
CA TYR A 142 -6.43 -0.01 -13.76
C TYR A 142 -6.06 0.12 -15.23
N ARG A 143 -5.23 1.10 -15.58
CA ARG A 143 -4.77 1.31 -16.96
C ARG A 143 -3.42 2.02 -16.99
N GLY A 144 -2.58 1.68 -17.97
CA GLY A 144 -1.29 2.32 -18.18
C GLY A 144 -1.44 3.84 -18.35
N TRP A 145 -0.64 4.59 -17.63
CA TRP A 145 -0.60 6.05 -17.66
C TRP A 145 0.72 6.52 -18.26
N PRO A 146 0.72 7.52 -19.15
CA PRO A 146 1.97 8.08 -19.67
C PRO A 146 2.92 8.48 -18.53
N THR A 147 4.22 8.25 -18.73
CA THR A 147 5.31 8.53 -17.77
C THR A 147 5.32 7.70 -16.47
N ALA A 148 4.31 6.85 -16.22
CA ALA A 148 4.20 6.02 -15.01
C ALA A 148 4.45 4.52 -15.25
N GLY A 149 5.19 4.15 -16.30
CA GLY A 149 5.34 2.75 -16.75
C GLY A 149 5.72 1.78 -15.65
N ALA A 150 6.87 1.94 -15.00
CA ALA A 150 7.34 1.03 -13.95
C ALA A 150 6.37 0.97 -12.76
N TYR A 151 5.89 2.13 -12.31
CA TYR A 151 4.94 2.20 -11.20
C TYR A 151 3.58 1.60 -11.59
N GLY A 152 3.05 1.96 -12.77
CA GLY A 152 1.78 1.42 -13.28
C GLY A 152 1.78 -0.11 -13.37
N ILE A 153 2.86 -0.71 -13.91
CA ILE A 153 3.03 -2.17 -13.97
C ILE A 153 2.96 -2.77 -12.56
N SER A 154 3.70 -2.21 -11.60
CA SER A 154 3.73 -2.76 -10.24
C SER A 154 2.36 -2.68 -9.55
N LYS A 155 1.60 -1.60 -9.78
CA LYS A 155 0.26 -1.44 -9.21
C LYS A 155 -0.81 -2.28 -9.92
N ALA A 156 -0.67 -2.49 -11.23
CA ALA A 156 -1.50 -3.43 -11.99
C ALA A 156 -1.28 -4.87 -11.52
N ALA A 157 -0.01 -5.26 -11.29
CA ALA A 157 0.30 -6.58 -10.74
C ALA A 157 -0.33 -6.79 -9.35
N GLN A 158 -0.24 -5.81 -8.44
CA GLN A 158 -0.86 -5.89 -7.11
C GLN A 158 -2.39 -5.98 -7.19
N LEU A 159 -3.03 -5.25 -8.10
CA LEU A 159 -4.49 -5.32 -8.31
C LEU A 159 -4.90 -6.70 -8.83
N SER A 160 -4.27 -7.16 -9.90
CA SER A 160 -4.55 -8.49 -10.49
C SER A 160 -4.27 -9.63 -9.50
N LEU A 161 -3.17 -9.53 -8.72
CA LEU A 161 -2.86 -10.49 -7.66
C LEU A 161 -3.97 -10.55 -6.61
N SER A 162 -4.44 -9.39 -6.15
CA SER A 162 -5.51 -9.31 -5.15
C SER A 162 -6.81 -9.95 -5.65
N GLU A 163 -7.18 -9.71 -6.92
CA GLU A 163 -8.34 -10.30 -7.57
C GLU A 163 -8.19 -11.83 -7.67
N SER A 164 -7.04 -12.31 -8.11
CA SER A 164 -6.75 -13.74 -8.30
C SER A 164 -6.75 -14.53 -6.99
N LEU A 165 -6.24 -13.94 -5.91
CA LEU A 165 -6.14 -14.59 -4.61
C LEU A 165 -7.46 -14.58 -3.81
N TYR A 166 -8.45 -13.82 -4.23
CA TYR A 166 -9.66 -13.57 -3.43
C TYR A 166 -10.36 -14.86 -2.96
N PHE A 167 -10.64 -15.79 -3.87
CA PHE A 167 -11.34 -17.03 -3.53
C PHE A 167 -10.45 -18.05 -2.84
N ASP A 168 -9.17 -18.13 -3.19
CA ASP A 168 -8.25 -19.09 -2.57
C ASP A 168 -7.95 -18.74 -1.12
N PHE A 169 -7.74 -17.45 -0.83
CA PHE A 169 -7.53 -16.98 0.54
C PHE A 169 -8.80 -17.03 1.39
N LYS A 170 -9.97 -16.88 0.76
CA LYS A 170 -11.24 -17.09 1.45
C LYS A 170 -11.41 -18.54 1.97
N LYS A 171 -10.91 -19.54 1.25
CA LYS A 171 -10.87 -20.94 1.72
C LYS A 171 -9.98 -21.12 2.96
N LEU A 172 -8.97 -20.27 3.11
CA LEU A 172 -8.09 -20.21 4.28
C LEU A 172 -8.64 -19.33 5.41
N ASN A 173 -9.87 -18.84 5.28
CA ASN A 173 -10.46 -17.85 6.19
C ASN A 173 -9.63 -16.56 6.32
N ILE A 174 -8.99 -16.13 5.22
CA ILE A 174 -8.23 -14.89 5.12
C ILE A 174 -8.93 -13.98 4.12
N ASN A 175 -9.19 -12.74 4.52
CA ASN A 175 -9.80 -11.74 3.66
C ASN A 175 -8.71 -10.97 2.90
N ILE A 176 -8.65 -11.10 1.57
CA ILE A 176 -7.83 -10.24 0.72
C ILE A 176 -8.62 -8.99 0.37
N ARG A 177 -8.01 -7.83 0.58
CA ARG A 177 -8.59 -6.52 0.24
C ARG A 177 -7.56 -5.67 -0.50
N VAL A 178 -8.00 -4.87 -1.45
CA VAL A 178 -7.15 -3.93 -2.18
C VAL A 178 -7.58 -2.49 -1.91
N ILE A 179 -6.62 -1.60 -1.76
CA ILE A 179 -6.87 -0.18 -1.51
C ILE A 179 -6.26 0.60 -2.68
N CYS A 180 -7.07 1.39 -3.36
CA CYS A 180 -6.66 2.20 -4.49
C CYS A 180 -6.89 3.70 -4.17
N PRO A 181 -5.96 4.34 -3.42
CA PRO A 181 -6.04 5.75 -3.14
C PRO A 181 -5.68 6.55 -4.39
N GLY A 182 -6.44 7.62 -4.67
CA GLY A 182 -6.07 8.62 -5.67
C GLY A 182 -4.86 9.44 -5.19
N PHE A 183 -4.81 10.72 -5.54
CA PHE A 183 -3.67 11.55 -5.14
C PHE A 183 -3.73 11.90 -3.64
N ILE A 184 -2.70 11.45 -2.92
CA ILE A 184 -2.50 11.73 -1.49
C ILE A 184 -1.18 12.49 -1.32
N ASP A 185 -1.21 13.58 -0.58
CA ASP A 185 0.00 14.38 -0.28
C ASP A 185 0.94 13.59 0.63
N THR A 186 2.02 13.12 0.04
CA THR A 186 3.06 12.34 0.69
C THR A 186 4.43 12.73 0.13
N GLU A 187 5.51 12.35 0.81
CA GLU A 187 6.88 12.53 0.29
C GLU A 187 7.04 11.95 -1.12
N ALA A 188 6.38 10.83 -1.41
CA ALA A 188 6.42 10.20 -2.73
C ALA A 188 5.74 11.06 -3.81
N THR A 189 4.52 11.52 -3.58
CA THR A 189 3.73 12.26 -4.57
C THR A 189 4.23 13.69 -4.78
N ARG A 190 4.91 14.29 -3.81
CA ARG A 190 5.58 15.61 -3.97
C ARG A 190 6.71 15.61 -5.01
N LYS A 191 7.17 14.43 -5.45
CA LYS A 191 8.12 14.29 -6.56
C LYS A 191 7.48 14.51 -7.93
N ASN A 192 6.16 14.53 -8.03
CA ASN A 192 5.44 14.77 -9.27
C ASN A 192 5.56 16.23 -9.70
N SER A 193 5.73 16.45 -11.00
CA SER A 193 5.83 17.78 -11.63
C SER A 193 4.50 18.30 -12.17
N PHE A 194 3.42 17.51 -12.08
CA PHE A 194 2.10 17.86 -12.60
C PHE A 194 1.09 18.17 -11.48
N LYS A 195 0.06 18.94 -11.82
CA LYS A 195 -1.04 19.25 -10.89
C LYS A 195 -1.84 17.99 -10.58
N MET A 196 -2.01 17.69 -9.31
CA MET A 196 -2.75 16.52 -8.81
C MET A 196 -4.18 16.92 -8.43
N PRO A 197 -5.20 16.64 -9.27
CA PRO A 197 -6.58 17.00 -8.95
C PRO A 197 -7.09 16.18 -7.76
N PHE A 198 -7.93 16.80 -6.93
CA PHE A 198 -8.53 16.17 -5.74
C PHE A 198 -7.50 15.66 -4.72
N LEU A 199 -6.31 16.25 -4.65
CA LEU A 199 -5.29 15.92 -3.67
C LEU A 199 -5.87 15.93 -2.25
N LYS A 200 -5.60 14.89 -1.48
CA LYS A 200 -6.01 14.74 -0.08
C LYS A 200 -4.79 14.55 0.81
N SER A 201 -4.94 14.85 2.10
CA SER A 201 -3.84 14.66 3.06
C SER A 201 -3.64 13.18 3.39
N ALA A 202 -2.46 12.85 3.97
CA ALA A 202 -2.17 11.53 4.48
C ALA A 202 -3.11 11.13 5.64
N GLU A 203 -3.49 12.08 6.49
CA GLU A 203 -4.42 11.89 7.61
C GLU A 203 -5.81 11.49 7.12
N TYR A 204 -6.30 12.16 6.05
CA TYR A 204 -7.55 11.75 5.42
C TYR A 204 -7.49 10.30 4.94
N ALA A 205 -6.37 9.91 4.30
CA ALA A 205 -6.19 8.54 3.83
C ALA A 205 -6.13 7.55 4.99
N GLY A 206 -5.36 7.85 6.05
CA GLY A 206 -5.25 7.00 7.25
C GLY A 206 -6.62 6.73 7.88
N LYS A 207 -7.42 7.80 8.09
CA LYS A 207 -8.78 7.68 8.63
C LYS A 207 -9.70 6.85 7.74
N LYS A 208 -9.66 7.06 6.40
CA LYS A 208 -10.45 6.26 5.45
C LYS A 208 -10.05 4.79 5.46
N ILE A 209 -8.76 4.51 5.52
CA ILE A 209 -8.24 3.14 5.59
C ILE A 209 -8.70 2.46 6.89
N PHE A 210 -8.53 3.13 8.03
CA PHE A 210 -8.99 2.62 9.32
C PHE A 210 -10.49 2.30 9.28
N ASP A 211 -11.34 3.27 8.93
CA ASP A 211 -12.80 3.09 8.92
C ASP A 211 -13.23 1.94 8.00
N ARG A 212 -12.64 1.86 6.80
CA ARG A 212 -13.02 0.82 5.84
C ARG A 212 -12.50 -0.56 6.22
N LEU A 213 -11.28 -0.66 6.74
CA LEU A 213 -10.72 -1.96 7.16
C LEU A 213 -11.39 -2.51 8.41
N THR A 214 -11.87 -1.65 9.31
CA THR A 214 -12.49 -2.10 10.58
C THR A 214 -14.00 -2.25 10.51
N LYS A 215 -14.69 -1.45 9.70
CA LYS A 215 -16.17 -1.41 9.64
C LYS A 215 -16.73 -1.94 8.33
N GLY A 216 -15.96 -1.89 7.24
CA GLY A 216 -16.37 -2.33 5.91
C GLY A 216 -16.00 -3.78 5.60
N LYS A 217 -16.65 -4.33 4.57
CA LYS A 217 -16.39 -5.70 4.06
C LYS A 217 -16.05 -5.73 2.58
N GLU A 218 -16.02 -4.57 1.92
CA GLU A 218 -15.73 -4.45 0.50
C GLU A 218 -14.33 -4.97 0.14
N PHE A 219 -14.23 -5.67 -0.98
CA PHE A 219 -12.94 -6.12 -1.53
C PHE A 219 -12.04 -4.95 -1.90
N GLU A 220 -12.62 -3.92 -2.53
CA GLU A 220 -11.90 -2.77 -3.03
C GLU A 220 -12.27 -1.49 -2.27
N ILE A 221 -11.27 -0.83 -1.71
CA ILE A 221 -11.39 0.45 -0.99
C ILE A 221 -10.83 1.55 -1.87
N ILE A 222 -11.67 2.52 -2.24
CA ILE A 222 -11.29 3.64 -3.11
C ILE A 222 -11.57 4.98 -2.45
N PHE A 223 -10.69 5.94 -2.63
CA PHE A 223 -10.88 7.34 -2.21
C PHE A 223 -9.79 8.25 -2.82
N PRO A 224 -10.09 9.55 -3.12
CA PRO A 224 -11.44 10.10 -3.28
C PRO A 224 -12.11 9.52 -4.52
N TYR A 225 -13.41 9.32 -4.46
CA TYR A 225 -14.18 8.57 -5.47
C TYR A 225 -14.03 9.09 -6.90
N LEU A 226 -14.15 10.42 -7.10
CA LEU A 226 -14.21 11.03 -8.44
C LEU A 226 -12.98 10.66 -9.29
N ILE A 227 -11.78 10.83 -8.76
CA ILE A 227 -10.56 10.53 -9.52
C ILE A 227 -10.41 9.02 -9.79
N VAL A 228 -10.78 8.18 -8.83
CA VAL A 228 -10.68 6.73 -9.00
C VAL A 228 -11.68 6.23 -10.03
N TYR A 229 -12.92 6.72 -10.02
CA TYR A 229 -13.91 6.37 -11.05
C TYR A 229 -13.51 6.87 -12.44
N PHE A 230 -12.86 8.03 -12.54
CA PHE A 230 -12.29 8.48 -13.81
C PHE A 230 -11.30 7.46 -14.36
N PHE A 231 -10.36 6.95 -13.55
CA PHE A 231 -9.42 5.91 -13.97
C PHE A 231 -10.12 4.61 -14.34
N LYS A 232 -11.11 4.17 -13.58
CA LYS A 232 -11.90 2.99 -13.92
C LYS A 232 -12.62 3.15 -15.26
N PHE A 233 -13.19 4.33 -15.51
CA PHE A 233 -13.80 4.65 -16.80
C PHE A 233 -12.79 4.57 -17.96
N THR A 234 -11.57 5.05 -17.77
CA THR A 234 -10.55 4.94 -18.84
C THR A 234 -10.23 3.49 -19.22
N ARG A 235 -10.44 2.52 -18.32
CA ARG A 235 -10.20 1.10 -18.57
C ARG A 235 -11.07 0.53 -19.69
N ILE A 236 -12.30 1.02 -19.82
CA ILE A 236 -13.27 0.53 -20.84
C ILE A 236 -13.17 1.27 -22.17
N LEU A 237 -12.40 2.34 -22.26
CA LEU A 237 -12.26 3.09 -23.50
C LEU A 237 -11.46 2.28 -24.56
N PRO A 238 -11.88 2.26 -25.82
CA PRO A 238 -11.05 1.77 -26.91
C PRO A 238 -9.71 2.51 -26.97
N TYR A 239 -8.63 1.82 -27.34
CA TYR A 239 -7.28 2.40 -27.35
C TYR A 239 -7.16 3.67 -28.23
N ARG A 240 -7.86 3.73 -29.36
CA ARG A 240 -7.89 4.93 -30.23
C ARG A 240 -8.37 6.19 -29.46
N ILE A 241 -9.46 6.05 -28.69
CA ILE A 241 -10.05 7.14 -27.90
C ILE A 241 -9.11 7.47 -26.74
N TYR A 242 -8.60 6.44 -26.04
CA TYR A 242 -7.70 6.62 -24.93
C TYR A 242 -6.42 7.41 -25.31
N PHE A 243 -5.75 6.98 -26.38
CA PHE A 243 -4.53 7.68 -26.82
C PHE A 243 -4.83 9.07 -27.41
N PHE A 244 -5.99 9.26 -28.05
CA PHE A 244 -6.42 10.58 -28.51
C PHE A 244 -6.60 11.55 -27.33
N ILE A 245 -7.27 11.14 -26.25
CA ILE A 245 -7.42 11.95 -25.04
C ILE A 245 -6.06 12.36 -24.48
N TRP A 246 -5.14 11.40 -24.36
CA TRP A 246 -3.80 11.71 -23.85
C TRP A 246 -3.01 12.64 -24.74
N LYS A 247 -3.11 12.51 -26.05
CA LYS A 247 -2.49 13.42 -27.00
C LYS A 247 -3.02 14.86 -26.85
N GLN A 248 -4.27 15.03 -26.49
CA GLN A 248 -4.87 16.36 -26.27
C GLN A 248 -4.53 16.94 -24.87
N LEU A 249 -4.42 16.10 -23.86
CA LEU A 249 -4.18 16.54 -22.48
C LEU A 249 -2.70 16.69 -22.13
N GLY A 250 -1.80 16.09 -22.87
CA GLY A 250 -0.38 16.06 -22.59
C GLY A 250 0.47 16.56 -23.75
N ASN A 251 1.57 17.24 -23.43
CA ASN A 251 2.68 17.47 -24.34
C ASN A 251 3.60 16.23 -24.28
N PHE A 252 3.13 15.10 -24.84
CA PHE A 252 3.89 13.85 -24.94
C PHE A 252 4.53 13.71 -26.31
#